data_ffb701d7fc2340a29e9518d78778c784
#
_entry.id   ffb701d7fc2340a29e9518d78778c784
#
_cell.length_a   1.000
_cell.length_b   1.000
_cell.length_c   1.000
_cell.angle_alpha   90.00
_cell.angle_beta   90.00
_cell.angle_gamma   90.00
#
_symmetry.space_group_name_H-M   'P 1'
#
loop_
_entity.id
_entity.type
_entity.pdbx_description
1 polymer ?
#
loop_
_entity_poly.entity_id
_entity_poly.type
_entity_poly.pdbx_seq_one_letter_code
_entity_poly.pdbx_strand_id
1 'polypeptide(L)'
;DPDTAESGSVEAIARFTTDPRFVSPWVAYVPEADGVPSPTDFLGRIVGAPGELTRYEELSAYLQALAEASPRVSLEVIGRTLEGREILLVAIADEAGIGALPELKLATARLADPRKTDPRQAEEIIAGARPIYYINAGLHGDETSGPEAALELAYRLAVSESPMIRRIRERLVVLINPVANPDGRAKVADWFYRYLKGRTDYDALPRQSPPYWGHYVFVDANRDAHQQTQEETRAVYRMFWDYHPTVIHDLHEAFALLQTWNGTGPYNPNLDPILTSEFLEMGFHEVTRMTALGMPGVWTWNFGEGYGHHYTDSIANNHNAIGRGYETYGNATGETVERVLDPSVTSREWFRPLPATSPLQWSMRDSVNYTQ
;
A
#
# COMPACT_ATOMS: atom_id res chain seq x y z
N ASP A 1 -4.29 -25.75 -3.74
CA ASP A 1 -4.72 -24.37 -3.64
C ASP A 1 -6.21 -24.30 -4.02
N PRO A 2 -7.07 -23.67 -3.24
CA PRO A 2 -8.50 -23.57 -3.57
C PRO A 2 -8.79 -22.59 -4.71
N ASP A 3 -7.84 -21.70 -5.06
CA ASP A 3 -8.00 -20.76 -6.15
C ASP A 3 -7.64 -21.42 -7.50
N THR A 4 -8.41 -21.14 -8.52
CA THR A 4 -8.03 -21.35 -9.92
C THR A 4 -7.35 -20.08 -10.42
N ALA A 5 -6.26 -20.23 -11.15
CA ALA A 5 -5.60 -19.11 -11.78
C ALA A 5 -6.39 -18.63 -13.00
N GLU A 6 -6.61 -17.32 -13.10
CA GLU A 6 -7.14 -16.67 -14.30
C GLU A 6 -6.26 -17.02 -15.50
N SER A 7 -6.91 -17.34 -16.63
CA SER A 7 -6.22 -17.80 -17.84
C SER A 7 -5.17 -16.80 -18.32
N GLY A 8 -3.92 -17.26 -18.50
CA GLY A 8 -2.79 -16.44 -18.96
C GLY A 8 -2.16 -15.53 -17.88
N SER A 9 -2.71 -15.46 -16.67
CA SER A 9 -2.18 -14.58 -15.61
C SER A 9 -0.80 -15.05 -15.12
N VAL A 10 -0.61 -16.37 -14.96
CA VAL A 10 0.67 -16.96 -14.53
C VAL A 10 1.79 -16.62 -15.53
N GLU A 11 1.52 -16.84 -16.82
CA GLU A 11 2.47 -16.57 -17.89
C GLU A 11 2.78 -15.08 -18.02
N ALA A 12 1.77 -14.21 -17.87
CA ALA A 12 1.95 -12.76 -17.94
C ALA A 12 2.77 -12.23 -16.76
N ILE A 13 2.48 -12.69 -15.55
CA ILE A 13 3.25 -12.32 -14.35
C ILE A 13 4.70 -12.79 -14.48
N ALA A 14 4.92 -14.05 -14.85
CA ALA A 14 6.26 -14.60 -15.03
C ALA A 14 7.04 -13.86 -16.13
N ARG A 15 6.37 -13.48 -17.23
CA ARG A 15 6.97 -12.75 -18.35
C ARG A 15 7.45 -11.36 -17.98
N PHE A 16 6.73 -10.65 -17.10
CA PHE A 16 7.03 -9.27 -16.73
C PHE A 16 7.82 -9.15 -15.43
N THR A 17 8.00 -10.25 -14.71
CA THR A 17 8.91 -10.35 -13.55
C THR A 17 10.32 -10.55 -14.08
N THR A 18 11.25 -9.68 -13.69
CA THR A 18 12.61 -9.66 -14.26
C THR A 18 13.54 -10.72 -13.70
N ASP A 19 13.27 -11.19 -12.48
CA ASP A 19 13.97 -12.30 -11.83
C ASP A 19 12.94 -13.23 -11.17
N PRO A 20 12.96 -14.54 -11.39
CA PRO A 20 11.98 -15.47 -10.80
C PRO A 20 11.96 -15.47 -9.27
N ARG A 21 12.99 -14.91 -8.61
CA ARG A 21 13.00 -14.70 -7.15
C ARG A 21 12.16 -13.49 -6.72
N PHE A 22 11.73 -12.63 -7.64
CA PHE A 22 10.94 -11.43 -7.34
C PHE A 22 9.44 -11.70 -7.30
N VAL A 23 9.04 -12.97 -7.24
CA VAL A 23 7.64 -13.37 -7.14
C VAL A 23 7.45 -14.35 -5.99
N SER A 24 6.50 -14.07 -5.11
CA SER A 24 6.06 -15.00 -4.07
C SER A 24 4.96 -15.93 -4.61
N PRO A 25 4.72 -17.09 -4.02
CA PRO A 25 3.58 -17.94 -4.40
C PRO A 25 2.23 -17.23 -4.33
N TRP A 26 2.11 -16.23 -3.46
CA TRP A 26 0.91 -15.42 -3.27
C TRP A 26 0.56 -14.56 -4.50
N VAL A 27 1.56 -13.97 -5.16
CA VAL A 27 1.38 -13.07 -6.30
C VAL A 27 1.66 -13.72 -7.66
N ALA A 28 1.92 -15.02 -7.69
CA ALA A 28 2.31 -15.74 -8.91
C ALA A 28 1.17 -15.95 -9.91
N TYR A 29 -0.06 -15.67 -9.56
CA TYR A 29 -1.25 -15.78 -10.39
C TYR A 29 -2.30 -14.76 -9.95
N VAL A 30 -3.26 -14.44 -10.80
CA VAL A 30 -4.48 -13.71 -10.44
C VAL A 30 -5.57 -14.77 -10.21
N PRO A 31 -6.33 -14.75 -9.09
CA PRO A 31 -7.43 -15.69 -8.90
C PRO A 31 -8.55 -15.45 -9.92
N GLU A 32 -9.12 -16.51 -10.48
CA GLU A 32 -10.33 -16.44 -11.28
C GLU A 32 -11.56 -16.38 -10.37
N ALA A 33 -12.52 -15.52 -10.69
CA ALA A 33 -13.77 -15.42 -9.93
C ALA A 33 -14.96 -15.12 -10.85
N ASP A 34 -15.97 -15.96 -10.78
CA ASP A 34 -17.20 -15.79 -11.57
C ASP A 34 -17.93 -14.50 -11.18
N GLY A 35 -18.24 -13.67 -12.16
CA GLY A 35 -19.07 -12.47 -11.99
C GLY A 35 -18.40 -11.29 -11.30
N VAL A 36 -17.12 -11.40 -10.92
CA VAL A 36 -16.32 -10.30 -10.36
C VAL A 36 -15.16 -10.00 -11.31
N PRO A 37 -15.14 -8.83 -11.97
CA PRO A 37 -14.12 -8.54 -12.97
C PRO A 37 -12.74 -8.44 -12.32
N SER A 38 -11.76 -9.16 -12.86
CA SER A 38 -10.36 -8.99 -12.46
C SER A 38 -9.81 -7.65 -12.98
N PRO A 39 -8.71 -7.13 -12.39
CA PRO A 39 -8.03 -5.98 -12.96
C PRO A 39 -7.58 -6.24 -14.40
N THR A 40 -7.18 -7.48 -14.71
CA THR A 40 -6.75 -7.90 -16.06
C THR A 40 -7.88 -7.80 -17.07
N ASP A 41 -9.05 -8.35 -16.72
CA ASP A 41 -10.24 -8.30 -17.58
C ASP A 41 -10.69 -6.86 -17.82
N PHE A 42 -10.71 -6.04 -16.75
CA PHE A 42 -11.19 -4.66 -16.83
C PHE A 42 -10.24 -3.74 -17.60
N LEU A 43 -8.93 -3.85 -17.34
CA LEU A 43 -7.92 -3.00 -17.95
C LEU A 43 -7.42 -3.54 -19.31
N GLY A 44 -7.74 -4.80 -19.65
CA GLY A 44 -7.23 -5.49 -20.85
C GLY A 44 -5.73 -5.81 -20.77
N ARG A 45 -5.12 -5.72 -19.60
CA ARG A 45 -3.71 -6.00 -19.33
C ARG A 45 -3.48 -6.41 -17.88
N ILE A 46 -2.45 -7.21 -17.65
CA ILE A 46 -2.00 -7.49 -16.28
C ILE A 46 -1.50 -6.19 -15.61
N VAL A 47 -1.77 -6.03 -14.33
CA VAL A 47 -1.21 -4.91 -13.54
C VAL A 47 0.31 -4.98 -13.53
N GLY A 48 0.96 -3.84 -13.74
CA GLY A 48 2.42 -3.77 -13.86
C GLY A 48 2.98 -4.21 -15.21
N ALA A 49 2.14 -4.35 -16.26
CA ALA A 49 2.60 -4.59 -17.62
C ALA A 49 3.55 -3.47 -18.08
N PRO A 50 4.70 -3.79 -18.70
CA PRO A 50 5.64 -2.77 -19.19
C PRO A 50 5.01 -1.80 -20.17
N GLY A 51 5.38 -0.53 -20.05
CA GLY A 51 4.87 0.55 -20.89
C GLY A 51 3.49 1.08 -20.49
N GLU A 52 2.96 0.64 -19.33
CA GLU A 52 1.63 1.05 -18.87
C GLU A 52 1.67 1.56 -17.42
N LEU A 53 0.94 2.66 -17.20
CA LEU A 53 0.56 3.16 -15.88
C LEU A 53 -0.96 3.37 -15.86
N THR A 54 -1.63 2.82 -14.86
CA THR A 54 -3.08 2.95 -14.74
C THR A 54 -3.44 4.40 -14.39
N ARG A 55 -4.26 5.05 -15.22
CA ARG A 55 -4.73 6.40 -14.94
C ARG A 55 -5.69 6.42 -13.76
N TYR A 56 -5.79 7.55 -13.08
CA TYR A 56 -6.68 7.67 -11.93
C TYR A 56 -8.14 7.32 -12.30
N GLU A 57 -8.60 7.77 -13.45
CA GLU A 57 -9.96 7.52 -13.95
C GLU A 57 -10.23 6.01 -14.19
N GLU A 58 -9.26 5.29 -14.75
CA GLU A 58 -9.33 3.83 -14.96
C GLU A 58 -9.36 3.10 -13.61
N LEU A 59 -8.49 3.51 -12.70
CA LEU A 59 -8.40 2.97 -11.34
C LEU A 59 -9.72 3.17 -10.57
N SER A 60 -10.25 4.38 -10.59
CA SER A 60 -11.52 4.71 -9.94
C SER A 60 -12.68 3.91 -10.52
N ALA A 61 -12.77 3.83 -11.87
CA ALA A 61 -13.82 3.07 -12.55
C ALA A 61 -13.73 1.57 -12.24
N TYR A 62 -12.53 1.01 -12.18
CA TYR A 62 -12.34 -0.39 -11.80
C TYR A 62 -12.81 -0.67 -10.37
N LEU A 63 -12.45 0.17 -9.40
CA LEU A 63 -12.84 -0.04 -8.00
C LEU A 63 -14.34 0.10 -7.79
N GLN A 64 -15.02 0.97 -8.57
CA GLN A 64 -16.47 1.03 -8.61
C GLN A 64 -17.07 -0.29 -9.12
N ALA A 65 -16.56 -0.81 -10.24
CA ALA A 65 -17.00 -2.08 -10.80
C ALA A 65 -16.77 -3.26 -9.83
N LEU A 66 -15.63 -3.27 -9.12
CA LEU A 66 -15.34 -4.27 -8.10
C LEU A 66 -16.32 -4.22 -6.93
N ALA A 67 -16.64 -3.02 -6.43
CA ALA A 67 -17.60 -2.84 -5.34
C ALA A 67 -19.04 -3.19 -5.74
N GLU A 68 -19.42 -2.91 -6.99
CA GLU A 68 -20.74 -3.30 -7.52
C GLU A 68 -20.87 -4.82 -7.71
N ALA A 69 -19.77 -5.50 -8.05
CA ALA A 69 -19.76 -6.94 -8.34
C ALA A 69 -19.59 -7.81 -7.09
N SER A 70 -19.04 -7.30 -5.99
CA SER A 70 -18.70 -8.11 -4.82
C SER A 70 -19.32 -7.58 -3.53
N PRO A 71 -20.16 -8.37 -2.82
CA PRO A 71 -20.72 -7.99 -1.52
C PRO A 71 -19.66 -7.94 -0.39
N ARG A 72 -18.43 -8.33 -0.68
CA ARG A 72 -17.28 -8.28 0.23
C ARG A 72 -16.50 -6.97 0.12
N VAL A 73 -16.96 -6.05 -0.73
CA VAL A 73 -16.31 -4.77 -1.01
C VAL A 73 -17.30 -3.63 -0.85
N SER A 74 -16.87 -2.57 -0.17
CA SER A 74 -17.59 -1.30 -0.08
C SER A 74 -16.68 -0.17 -0.51
N LEU A 75 -17.21 0.81 -1.23
CA LEU A 75 -16.48 1.98 -1.71
C LEU A 75 -17.07 3.25 -1.10
N GLU A 76 -16.21 4.10 -0.57
CA GLU A 76 -16.56 5.37 0.08
C GLU A 76 -15.67 6.50 -0.45
N VAL A 77 -16.21 7.71 -0.55
CA VAL A 77 -15.44 8.93 -0.86
C VAL A 77 -15.11 9.64 0.45
N ILE A 78 -13.82 9.65 0.82
CA ILE A 78 -13.34 10.26 2.06
C ILE A 78 -12.89 11.71 1.90
N GLY A 79 -12.79 12.21 0.68
CA GLY A 79 -12.39 13.58 0.39
C GLY A 79 -12.39 13.90 -1.09
N ARG A 80 -12.01 15.13 -1.40
CA ARG A 80 -11.77 15.60 -2.76
C ARG A 80 -10.49 16.41 -2.81
N THR A 81 -9.74 16.25 -3.88
CA THR A 81 -8.53 17.02 -4.15
C THR A 81 -8.83 18.45 -4.57
N LEU A 82 -7.79 19.27 -4.72
CA LEU A 82 -7.91 20.65 -5.24
C LEU A 82 -8.47 20.72 -6.66
N GLU A 83 -8.24 19.71 -7.51
CA GLU A 83 -8.82 19.61 -8.85
C GLU A 83 -10.21 18.92 -8.86
N GLY A 84 -10.74 18.58 -7.69
CA GLY A 84 -12.07 18.00 -7.52
C GLY A 84 -12.16 16.49 -7.71
N ARG A 85 -11.04 15.78 -7.90
CA ARG A 85 -11.02 14.31 -7.96
C ARG A 85 -11.38 13.73 -6.59
N GLU A 86 -12.11 12.64 -6.59
CA GLU A 86 -12.49 11.92 -5.38
C GLU A 86 -11.28 11.22 -4.75
N ILE A 87 -11.17 11.24 -3.43
CA ILE A 87 -10.22 10.41 -2.69
C ILE A 87 -11.03 9.23 -2.17
N LEU A 88 -10.70 8.04 -2.67
CA LEU A 88 -11.48 6.82 -2.47
C LEU A 88 -10.98 6.01 -1.28
N LEU A 89 -11.90 5.33 -0.61
CA LEU A 89 -11.61 4.32 0.40
C LEU A 89 -12.37 3.05 0.05
N VAL A 90 -11.65 1.94 -0.11
CA VAL A 90 -12.19 0.61 -0.34
C VAL A 90 -12.15 -0.15 0.97
N ALA A 91 -13.28 -0.64 1.46
CA ALA A 91 -13.34 -1.54 2.61
C ALA A 91 -13.57 -2.97 2.13
N ILE A 92 -12.79 -3.91 2.65
CA ILE A 92 -12.84 -5.33 2.28
C ILE A 92 -12.92 -6.18 3.54
N ALA A 93 -13.91 -7.05 3.60
CA ALA A 93 -14.12 -8.08 4.64
C ALA A 93 -15.01 -9.19 4.08
N ASP A 94 -15.43 -10.15 4.91
CA ASP A 94 -16.57 -10.99 4.54
C ASP A 94 -17.88 -10.16 4.51
N GLU A 95 -18.95 -10.71 3.95
CA GLU A 95 -20.23 -10.01 3.80
C GLU A 95 -20.78 -9.49 5.13
N ALA A 96 -20.63 -10.28 6.19
CA ALA A 96 -21.05 -9.89 7.54
C ALA A 96 -20.23 -8.70 8.07
N GLY A 97 -18.91 -8.68 7.80
CA GLY A 97 -18.03 -7.59 8.17
C GLY A 97 -18.33 -6.29 7.44
N ILE A 98 -18.63 -6.37 6.13
CA ILE A 98 -19.06 -5.20 5.35
C ILE A 98 -20.41 -4.69 5.87
N GLY A 99 -21.37 -5.58 6.13
CA GLY A 99 -22.67 -5.20 6.69
C GLY A 99 -22.59 -4.55 8.08
N ALA A 100 -21.56 -4.87 8.86
CA ALA A 100 -21.34 -4.39 10.23
C ALA A 100 -20.41 -3.16 10.32
N LEU A 101 -20.01 -2.53 9.20
CA LEU A 101 -19.12 -1.36 9.23
C LEU A 101 -19.64 -0.20 10.09
N PRO A 102 -20.93 0.17 10.08
CA PRO A 102 -21.43 1.23 10.93
C PRO A 102 -21.26 0.92 12.44
N GLU A 103 -21.55 -0.31 12.85
CA GLU A 103 -21.39 -0.77 14.22
C GLU A 103 -19.92 -0.83 14.63
N LEU A 104 -19.04 -1.23 13.71
CA LEU A 104 -17.61 -1.24 13.93
C LEU A 104 -17.04 0.16 14.15
N LYS A 105 -17.44 1.16 13.35
CA LYS A 105 -17.08 2.57 13.55
C LYS A 105 -17.48 3.05 14.96
N LEU A 106 -18.67 2.70 15.43
CA LEU A 106 -19.10 3.06 16.78
C LEU A 106 -18.30 2.33 17.88
N ALA A 107 -17.98 1.07 17.66
CA ALA A 107 -17.20 0.27 18.60
C ALA A 107 -15.77 0.80 18.75
N THR A 108 -15.08 1.09 17.64
CA THR A 108 -13.72 1.62 17.65
C THR A 108 -13.67 3.04 18.24
N ALA A 109 -14.66 3.91 17.94
CA ALA A 109 -14.77 5.23 18.55
C ALA A 109 -14.97 5.17 20.07
N ARG A 110 -15.67 4.15 20.58
CA ARG A 110 -15.80 3.93 22.04
C ARG A 110 -14.49 3.46 22.66
N LEU A 111 -13.72 2.61 22.00
CA LEU A 111 -12.40 2.18 22.47
C LEU A 111 -11.39 3.34 22.46
N ALA A 112 -11.50 4.25 21.52
CA ALA A 112 -10.62 5.40 21.41
C ALA A 112 -10.82 6.46 22.51
N ASP A 113 -11.96 6.44 23.23
CA ASP A 113 -12.26 7.40 24.29
C ASP A 113 -12.49 6.69 25.65
N PRO A 114 -11.43 6.49 26.46
CA PRO A 114 -11.54 5.80 27.76
C PRO A 114 -12.38 6.57 28.79
N ARG A 115 -12.75 7.81 28.53
CA ARG A 115 -13.67 8.59 29.39
C ARG A 115 -15.13 8.15 29.22
N LYS A 116 -15.44 7.50 28.09
CA LYS A 116 -16.79 7.04 27.72
C LYS A 116 -16.97 5.54 27.81
N THR A 117 -15.90 4.78 28.05
CA THR A 117 -15.92 3.32 28.03
C THR A 117 -15.15 2.80 29.22
N ASP A 118 -15.82 2.10 30.13
CA ASP A 118 -15.16 1.45 31.26
C ASP A 118 -14.39 0.18 30.84
N PRO A 119 -13.48 -0.35 31.67
CA PRO A 119 -12.65 -1.50 31.30
C PRO A 119 -13.46 -2.74 30.89
N ARG A 120 -14.58 -3.04 31.57
CA ARG A 120 -15.42 -4.20 31.24
C ARG A 120 -16.09 -4.02 29.86
N GLN A 121 -16.61 -2.83 29.61
CA GLN A 121 -17.17 -2.50 28.29
C GLN A 121 -16.11 -2.55 27.18
N ALA A 122 -14.89 -2.13 27.47
CA ALA A 122 -13.77 -2.24 26.52
C ALA A 122 -13.45 -3.70 26.21
N GLU A 123 -13.38 -4.57 27.19
CA GLU A 123 -13.16 -6.02 27.00
C GLU A 123 -14.29 -6.66 26.15
N GLU A 124 -15.55 -6.30 26.41
CA GLU A 124 -16.70 -6.77 25.62
C GLU A 124 -16.62 -6.33 24.16
N ILE A 125 -16.20 -5.07 23.89
CA ILE A 125 -16.01 -4.55 22.54
C ILE A 125 -14.85 -5.28 21.86
N ILE A 126 -13.70 -5.40 22.53
CA ILE A 126 -12.52 -6.06 21.98
C ILE A 126 -12.81 -7.52 21.60
N ALA A 127 -13.59 -8.23 22.42
CA ALA A 127 -13.95 -9.61 22.14
C ALA A 127 -14.80 -9.77 20.86
N GLY A 128 -15.55 -8.75 20.46
CA GLY A 128 -16.46 -8.79 19.31
C GLY A 128 -16.04 -7.96 18.10
N ALA A 129 -15.21 -6.94 18.28
CA ALA A 129 -14.79 -6.05 17.22
C ALA A 129 -13.67 -6.68 16.35
N ARG A 130 -13.70 -6.39 15.06
CA ARG A 130 -12.61 -6.76 14.15
C ARG A 130 -11.56 -5.66 14.13
N PRO A 131 -10.25 -5.99 14.23
CA PRO A 131 -9.20 -5.01 13.97
C PRO A 131 -9.31 -4.45 12.56
N ILE A 132 -8.97 -3.19 12.40
CA ILE A 132 -8.96 -2.51 11.11
C ILE A 132 -7.50 -2.32 10.67
N TYR A 133 -7.18 -2.81 9.47
CA TYR A 133 -5.89 -2.61 8.82
C TYR A 133 -6.06 -1.66 7.65
N TYR A 134 -5.51 -0.46 7.75
CA TYR A 134 -5.61 0.56 6.71
C TYR A 134 -4.32 0.63 5.90
N ILE A 135 -4.46 0.57 4.58
CA ILE A 135 -3.38 0.70 3.60
C ILE A 135 -3.58 2.03 2.87
N ASN A 136 -2.54 2.86 2.88
CA ASN A 136 -2.50 4.13 2.19
C ASN A 136 -1.49 4.06 1.05
N ALA A 137 -1.89 4.36 -0.18
CA ALA A 137 -1.02 4.30 -1.34
C ALA A 137 -1.05 5.61 -2.14
N GLY A 138 0.05 5.92 -2.83
CA GLY A 138 0.12 7.05 -3.75
C GLY A 138 -0.05 8.42 -3.09
N LEU A 139 0.44 8.60 -1.89
CA LEU A 139 0.52 9.90 -1.23
C LEU A 139 1.48 10.82 -2.00
N HIS A 140 2.62 10.29 -2.44
CA HIS A 140 3.47 10.92 -3.43
C HIS A 140 3.07 10.43 -4.83
N GLY A 141 2.77 11.35 -5.75
CA GLY A 141 2.22 11.00 -7.05
C GLY A 141 3.19 10.24 -7.97
N ASP A 142 4.50 10.38 -7.77
CA ASP A 142 5.56 9.71 -8.51
C ASP A 142 5.95 8.33 -7.95
N GLU A 143 5.40 7.94 -6.82
CA GLU A 143 5.51 6.61 -6.24
C GLU A 143 4.39 5.72 -6.78
N THR A 144 4.63 5.14 -7.94
CA THR A 144 3.57 4.59 -8.79
C THR A 144 3.18 3.16 -8.49
N SER A 145 4.02 2.39 -7.80
CA SER A 145 3.78 0.96 -7.52
C SER A 145 2.66 0.69 -6.52
N GLY A 146 2.54 1.52 -5.49
CA GLY A 146 1.48 1.39 -4.49
C GLY A 146 0.08 1.43 -5.09
N PRO A 147 -0.28 2.44 -5.90
CA PRO A 147 -1.54 2.48 -6.64
C PRO A 147 -1.79 1.29 -7.57
N GLU A 148 -0.77 0.84 -8.32
CA GLU A 148 -0.90 -0.36 -9.16
C GLU A 148 -1.14 -1.60 -8.31
N ALA A 149 -0.35 -1.81 -7.26
CA ALA A 149 -0.50 -2.95 -6.38
C ALA A 149 -1.87 -2.97 -5.67
N ALA A 150 -2.39 -1.81 -5.30
CA ALA A 150 -3.68 -1.69 -4.61
C ALA A 150 -4.86 -2.23 -5.41
N LEU A 151 -4.84 -2.10 -6.75
CA LEU A 151 -5.87 -2.66 -7.64
C LEU A 151 -5.94 -4.18 -7.53
N GLU A 152 -4.80 -4.83 -7.70
CA GLU A 152 -4.72 -6.30 -7.70
C GLU A 152 -4.91 -6.84 -6.28
N LEU A 153 -4.38 -6.15 -5.26
CA LEU A 153 -4.56 -6.52 -3.86
C LEU A 153 -6.05 -6.46 -3.44
N ALA A 154 -6.76 -5.39 -3.81
CA ALA A 154 -8.19 -5.27 -3.51
C ALA A 154 -8.98 -6.42 -4.10
N TYR A 155 -8.72 -6.77 -5.36
CA TYR A 155 -9.34 -7.92 -6.02
C TYR A 155 -9.02 -9.24 -5.30
N ARG A 156 -7.73 -9.52 -5.07
CA ARG A 156 -7.29 -10.76 -4.39
C ARG A 156 -7.93 -10.92 -3.02
N LEU A 157 -7.96 -9.85 -2.24
CA LEU A 157 -8.62 -9.87 -0.93
C LEU A 157 -10.12 -10.13 -1.03
N ALA A 158 -10.78 -9.64 -2.06
CA ALA A 158 -12.22 -9.84 -2.27
C ALA A 158 -12.57 -11.27 -2.70
N VAL A 159 -11.77 -11.88 -3.59
CA VAL A 159 -12.17 -13.12 -4.29
C VAL A 159 -11.42 -14.37 -3.89
N SER A 160 -10.13 -14.28 -3.52
CA SER A 160 -9.32 -15.48 -3.21
C SER A 160 -9.93 -16.31 -2.07
N GLU A 161 -10.03 -17.60 -2.30
CA GLU A 161 -10.51 -18.57 -1.31
C GLU A 161 -9.35 -19.31 -0.63
N SER A 162 -8.10 -18.84 -0.83
CA SER A 162 -6.96 -19.36 -0.08
C SER A 162 -7.18 -19.24 1.42
N PRO A 163 -6.74 -20.20 2.25
CA PRO A 163 -6.99 -20.19 3.68
C PRO A 163 -6.50 -18.93 4.39
N MET A 164 -5.40 -18.33 3.89
CA MET A 164 -4.86 -17.09 4.41
C MET A 164 -5.83 -15.93 4.19
N ILE A 165 -6.33 -15.74 2.96
CA ILE A 165 -7.19 -14.61 2.60
C ILE A 165 -8.58 -14.75 3.20
N ARG A 166 -9.15 -15.96 3.22
CA ARG A 166 -10.39 -16.21 3.95
C ARG A 166 -10.28 -15.79 5.41
N ARG A 167 -9.18 -16.19 6.08
CA ARG A 167 -8.92 -15.81 7.46
C ARG A 167 -8.79 -14.29 7.65
N ILE A 168 -8.13 -13.60 6.70
CA ILE A 168 -8.06 -12.12 6.71
C ILE A 168 -9.48 -11.54 6.65
N ARG A 169 -10.29 -11.91 5.65
CA ARG A 169 -11.67 -11.40 5.52
C ARG A 169 -12.55 -11.70 6.73
N GLU A 170 -12.39 -12.87 7.35
CA GLU A 170 -13.19 -13.28 8.50
C GLU A 170 -12.80 -12.56 9.80
N ARG A 171 -11.55 -12.12 9.91
CA ARG A 171 -10.97 -11.61 11.16
C ARG A 171 -10.68 -10.12 11.16
N LEU A 172 -10.50 -9.52 10.01
CA LEU A 172 -10.14 -8.12 9.85
C LEU A 172 -11.15 -7.39 8.96
N VAL A 173 -11.11 -6.07 9.05
CA VAL A 173 -11.54 -5.18 7.99
C VAL A 173 -10.30 -4.56 7.39
N VAL A 174 -10.06 -4.76 6.10
CA VAL A 174 -8.97 -4.10 5.37
C VAL A 174 -9.55 -2.87 4.68
N LEU A 175 -8.99 -1.71 4.99
CA LEU A 175 -9.29 -0.45 4.31
C LEU A 175 -8.13 -0.12 3.38
N ILE A 176 -8.42 0.23 2.14
CA ILE A 176 -7.42 0.63 1.15
C ILE A 176 -7.79 2.00 0.60
N ASN A 177 -6.90 2.99 0.80
CA ASN A 177 -6.89 4.21 -0.01
C ASN A 177 -5.93 3.97 -1.18
N PRO A 178 -6.42 3.69 -2.37
CA PRO A 178 -5.57 3.25 -3.47
C PRO A 178 -4.73 4.38 -4.07
N VAL A 179 -5.19 5.62 -3.94
CA VAL A 179 -4.47 6.82 -4.38
C VAL A 179 -4.82 7.98 -3.46
N ALA A 180 -3.97 8.26 -2.49
CA ALA A 180 -4.19 9.36 -1.55
C ALA A 180 -4.07 10.73 -2.23
N ASN A 181 -3.24 10.85 -3.28
CA ASN A 181 -3.09 12.06 -4.09
C ASN A 181 -3.46 11.82 -5.56
N PRO A 182 -4.76 11.82 -5.89
CA PRO A 182 -5.23 11.63 -7.27
C PRO A 182 -4.72 12.67 -8.27
N ASP A 183 -4.53 13.92 -7.87
CA ASP A 183 -3.99 14.97 -8.73
C ASP A 183 -2.52 14.72 -9.07
N GLY A 184 -1.74 14.29 -8.08
CA GLY A 184 -0.35 13.89 -8.28
C GLY A 184 -0.23 12.67 -9.20
N ARG A 185 -1.08 11.66 -9.01
CA ARG A 185 -1.15 10.49 -9.88
C ARG A 185 -1.46 10.85 -11.33
N ALA A 186 -2.47 11.70 -11.57
CA ALA A 186 -2.84 12.16 -12.91
C ALA A 186 -1.68 12.87 -13.58
N LYS A 187 -1.02 13.79 -12.86
CA LYS A 187 0.14 14.55 -13.35
C LYS A 187 1.32 13.64 -13.74
N VAL A 188 1.61 12.62 -12.94
CA VAL A 188 2.71 11.68 -13.22
C VAL A 188 2.36 10.73 -14.36
N ALA A 189 1.13 10.21 -14.43
CA ALA A 189 0.69 9.39 -15.54
C ALA A 189 0.73 10.16 -16.87
N ASP A 190 0.26 11.39 -16.89
CA ASP A 190 0.34 12.25 -18.09
C ASP A 190 1.79 12.53 -18.50
N TRP A 191 2.68 12.76 -17.54
CA TRP A 191 4.11 12.92 -17.82
C TRP A 191 4.71 11.66 -18.44
N PHE A 192 4.42 10.49 -17.85
CA PHE A 192 4.87 9.19 -18.38
C PHE A 192 4.43 8.99 -19.83
N TYR A 193 3.13 9.07 -20.10
CA TYR A 193 2.61 8.86 -21.46
C TYR A 193 3.12 9.85 -22.47
N ARG A 194 3.41 11.08 -22.05
CA ARG A 194 3.88 12.14 -22.93
C ARG A 194 5.37 12.08 -23.22
N TYR A 195 6.19 11.70 -22.26
CA TYR A 195 7.64 11.87 -22.33
C TYR A 195 8.47 10.61 -22.11
N LEU A 196 7.95 9.61 -21.37
CA LEU A 196 8.73 8.47 -20.93
C LEU A 196 8.36 7.17 -21.63
N LYS A 197 7.10 6.98 -22.04
CA LYS A 197 6.63 5.72 -22.63
C LYS A 197 7.47 5.33 -23.85
N GLY A 198 7.97 4.09 -23.83
CA GLY A 198 8.85 3.53 -24.88
C GLY A 198 10.32 3.96 -24.75
N ARG A 199 10.74 4.60 -23.66
CA ARG A 199 12.12 4.98 -23.42
C ARG A 199 12.73 4.19 -22.28
N THR A 200 14.02 3.89 -22.41
CA THR A 200 14.84 3.23 -21.39
C THR A 200 16.13 4.01 -21.10
N ASP A 201 16.44 5.04 -21.90
CA ASP A 201 17.63 5.88 -21.82
C ASP A 201 17.40 7.09 -20.91
N TYR A 202 16.97 6.86 -19.69
CA TYR A 202 16.55 7.92 -18.78
C TYR A 202 17.65 8.92 -18.40
N ASP A 203 18.90 8.51 -18.45
CA ASP A 203 20.06 9.40 -18.21
C ASP A 203 20.15 10.51 -19.27
N ALA A 204 19.61 10.29 -20.48
CA ALA A 204 19.53 11.28 -21.54
C ALA A 204 18.36 12.25 -21.38
N LEU A 205 17.44 12.01 -20.44
CA LEU A 205 16.28 12.86 -20.23
C LEU A 205 16.56 13.97 -19.23
N PRO A 206 16.05 15.17 -19.46
CA PRO A 206 16.23 16.26 -18.48
C PRO A 206 15.52 15.99 -17.16
N ARG A 207 14.47 15.16 -17.17
CA ARG A 207 13.71 14.73 -15.99
C ARG A 207 12.99 13.40 -16.24
N GLN A 208 12.99 12.57 -15.22
CA GLN A 208 12.28 11.27 -15.19
C GLN A 208 10.88 11.41 -14.59
N SER A 209 10.57 12.49 -13.91
CA SER A 209 9.28 12.81 -13.32
C SER A 209 8.94 14.29 -13.52
N PRO A 210 7.70 14.74 -13.30
CA PRO A 210 7.37 16.15 -13.21
C PRO A 210 8.29 16.85 -12.20
N PRO A 211 8.52 18.17 -12.32
CA PRO A 211 9.34 18.93 -11.37
C PRO A 211 8.91 18.75 -9.91
N TYR A 212 7.64 18.53 -9.71
CA TYR A 212 7.04 18.16 -8.42
C TYR A 212 5.65 17.56 -8.68
N TRP A 213 5.29 16.54 -7.91
CA TRP A 213 3.99 15.87 -8.03
C TRP A 213 2.85 16.62 -7.31
N GLY A 214 3.14 17.48 -6.33
CA GLY A 214 2.18 18.36 -5.70
C GLY A 214 1.64 19.43 -6.67
N HIS A 215 0.53 20.08 -6.31
CA HIS A 215 -0.21 20.90 -7.26
C HIS A 215 0.18 22.38 -7.22
N TYR A 216 -0.18 23.11 -6.18
CA TYR A 216 0.05 24.56 -6.10
C TYR A 216 1.17 24.97 -5.15
N VAL A 217 1.60 24.07 -4.28
CA VAL A 217 2.60 24.31 -3.26
C VAL A 217 3.61 23.17 -3.23
N PHE A 218 4.85 23.50 -2.88
CA PHE A 218 5.90 22.49 -2.71
C PHE A 218 5.90 22.00 -1.25
N VAL A 219 4.73 21.56 -0.78
CA VAL A 219 4.56 20.95 0.55
C VAL A 219 4.33 19.46 0.35
N ASP A 220 5.21 18.68 0.92
CA ASP A 220 5.11 17.23 0.94
C ASP A 220 3.93 16.82 1.84
N ALA A 221 2.96 16.08 1.30
CA ALA A 221 1.81 15.60 2.04
C ALA A 221 2.21 14.67 3.19
N ASN A 222 3.36 13.98 3.07
CA ASN A 222 3.94 13.19 4.16
C ASN A 222 4.81 14.01 5.13
N ARG A 223 4.74 15.33 5.07
CA ARG A 223 5.31 16.28 6.05
C ARG A 223 4.26 17.24 6.60
N ASP A 224 2.99 17.00 6.26
CA ASP A 224 1.86 17.89 6.54
C ASP A 224 0.95 17.41 7.70
N ALA A 225 1.26 16.26 8.29
CA ALA A 225 0.41 15.61 9.30
C ALA A 225 0.04 16.54 10.47
N HIS A 226 0.99 17.32 10.97
CA HIS A 226 0.78 18.25 12.09
C HIS A 226 0.09 19.58 11.69
N GLN A 227 0.13 19.95 10.41
CA GLN A 227 -0.48 21.20 9.91
C GLN A 227 -1.82 20.95 9.22
N GLN A 228 -1.98 19.82 8.53
CA GLN A 228 -3.18 19.42 7.78
C GLN A 228 -3.61 20.51 6.78
N THR A 229 -2.64 21.03 6.03
CA THR A 229 -2.86 22.08 5.02
C THR A 229 -3.33 21.51 3.68
N GLN A 230 -2.98 20.23 3.40
CA GLN A 230 -3.34 19.54 2.17
C GLN A 230 -4.67 18.78 2.33
N GLU A 231 -5.46 18.71 1.25
CA GLU A 231 -6.74 17.96 1.27
C GLU A 231 -6.52 16.46 1.43
N GLU A 232 -5.44 15.93 0.87
CA GLU A 232 -5.02 14.54 1.01
C GLU A 232 -4.79 14.17 2.47
N THR A 233 -4.02 14.98 3.19
CA THR A 233 -3.77 14.82 4.62
C THR A 233 -5.07 14.85 5.41
N ARG A 234 -5.93 15.83 5.13
CA ARG A 234 -7.23 15.95 5.80
C ARG A 234 -8.14 14.76 5.54
N ALA A 235 -8.10 14.18 4.32
CA ALA A 235 -8.90 13.01 3.98
C ALA A 235 -8.46 11.79 4.80
N VAL A 236 -7.15 11.52 4.88
CA VAL A 236 -6.60 10.44 5.71
C VAL A 236 -6.95 10.64 7.19
N TYR A 237 -6.87 11.87 7.70
CA TYR A 237 -7.19 12.16 9.10
C TYR A 237 -8.69 12.01 9.38
N ARG A 238 -9.57 12.43 8.47
CA ARG A 238 -11.02 12.16 8.60
C ARG A 238 -11.30 10.67 8.64
N MET A 239 -10.72 9.90 7.75
CA MET A 239 -10.82 8.43 7.77
C MET A 239 -10.34 7.86 9.10
N PHE A 240 -9.20 8.33 9.62
CA PHE A 240 -8.68 7.86 10.91
C PHE A 240 -9.66 8.11 12.06
N TRP A 241 -10.25 9.29 12.14
CA TRP A 241 -11.23 9.62 13.18
C TRP A 241 -12.57 8.90 13.03
N ASP A 242 -12.92 8.52 11.80
CA ASP A 242 -14.15 7.77 11.53
C ASP A 242 -14.01 6.28 11.85
N TYR A 243 -12.85 5.69 11.57
CA TYR A 243 -12.63 4.24 11.67
C TYR A 243 -11.76 3.82 12.85
N HIS A 244 -10.89 4.69 13.34
CA HIS A 244 -9.87 4.37 14.36
C HIS A 244 -9.12 3.06 14.05
N PRO A 245 -8.42 2.97 12.90
CA PRO A 245 -7.73 1.75 12.49
C PRO A 245 -6.67 1.34 13.51
N THR A 246 -6.51 0.03 13.70
CA THR A 246 -5.47 -0.54 14.57
C THR A 246 -4.08 -0.37 13.95
N VAL A 247 -4.00 -0.43 12.61
CA VAL A 247 -2.77 -0.26 11.85
C VAL A 247 -3.00 0.72 10.71
N ILE A 248 -2.10 1.67 10.53
CA ILE A 248 -1.89 2.43 9.30
C ILE A 248 -0.63 1.88 8.63
N HIS A 249 -0.75 1.51 7.36
CA HIS A 249 0.34 1.04 6.53
C HIS A 249 0.49 1.94 5.31
N ASP A 250 1.50 2.78 5.32
CA ASP A 250 1.77 3.75 4.26
C ASP A 250 2.74 3.16 3.22
N LEU A 251 2.38 3.24 1.95
CA LEU A 251 3.15 2.63 0.85
C LEU A 251 3.90 3.72 0.10
N HIS A 252 5.23 3.65 0.16
CA HIS A 252 6.15 4.58 -0.47
C HIS A 252 7.17 3.88 -1.37
N GLU A 253 8.01 4.68 -2.04
CA GLU A 253 9.09 4.21 -2.88
C GLU A 253 10.41 4.93 -2.55
N ALA A 254 11.49 4.16 -2.39
CA ALA A 254 12.83 4.67 -2.18
C ALA A 254 13.87 3.85 -2.96
N PHE A 255 15.00 3.54 -2.35
CA PHE A 255 16.19 2.95 -2.98
C PHE A 255 16.38 1.45 -2.68
N ALA A 256 15.48 0.84 -1.94
CA ALA A 256 15.49 -0.60 -1.61
C ALA A 256 14.46 -1.36 -2.44
N LEU A 257 14.68 -2.66 -2.70
CA LEU A 257 13.66 -3.46 -3.36
C LEU A 257 12.40 -3.53 -2.51
N LEU A 258 12.57 -3.78 -1.21
CA LEU A 258 11.55 -3.55 -0.19
C LEU A 258 12.24 -3.25 1.14
N GLN A 259 11.96 -2.09 1.70
CA GLN A 259 12.33 -1.78 3.06
C GLN A 259 11.05 -1.62 3.89
N THR A 260 10.92 -2.42 4.93
CA THR A 260 9.82 -2.30 5.89
C THR A 260 10.23 -1.42 7.06
N TRP A 261 9.43 -0.42 7.35
CA TRP A 261 9.76 0.53 8.39
C TRP A 261 9.70 -0.10 9.78
N ASN A 262 10.75 0.07 10.54
CA ASN A 262 10.74 -0.03 11.99
C ASN A 262 11.68 0.98 12.64
N GLY A 263 12.33 1.80 11.80
CA GLY A 263 13.19 2.90 12.21
C GLY A 263 14.43 2.51 12.99
N THR A 264 15.36 3.44 13.02
CA THR A 264 16.46 3.47 14.01
C THR A 264 16.11 4.48 15.09
N GLY A 265 16.54 4.22 16.32
CA GLY A 265 16.40 5.24 17.38
C GLY A 265 17.06 6.58 17.03
N PRO A 266 16.71 7.67 17.74
CA PRO A 266 15.84 7.64 18.88
C PRO A 266 14.34 7.60 18.50
N TYR A 267 13.56 6.85 19.26
CA TYR A 267 12.10 6.93 19.20
C TYR A 267 11.58 8.07 20.08
N ASN A 268 10.42 8.59 19.74
CA ASN A 268 9.76 9.61 20.55
C ASN A 268 9.42 9.02 21.93
N PRO A 269 9.93 9.61 23.03
CA PRO A 269 9.74 9.04 24.36
C PRO A 269 8.30 9.11 24.89
N ASN A 270 7.41 9.81 24.19
CA ASN A 270 5.98 9.85 24.52
C ASN A 270 5.18 8.71 23.87
N LEU A 271 5.77 7.93 22.98
CA LEU A 271 5.13 6.74 22.42
C LEU A 271 5.10 5.60 23.44
N ASP A 272 4.03 4.83 23.43
CA ASP A 272 3.91 3.65 24.25
C ASP A 272 5.00 2.62 23.89
N PRO A 273 5.74 2.05 24.85
CA PRO A 273 6.78 1.08 24.57
C PRO A 273 6.23 -0.23 23.97
N ILE A 274 4.95 -0.59 24.19
CA ILE A 274 4.30 -1.73 23.56
C ILE A 274 4.21 -1.48 22.06
N LEU A 275 3.77 -0.28 21.66
CA LEU A 275 3.71 0.13 20.26
C LEU A 275 5.06 -0.04 19.55
N THR A 276 6.15 0.46 20.16
CA THR A 276 7.50 0.32 19.61
C THR A 276 7.90 -1.14 19.43
N SER A 277 7.56 -2.00 20.39
CA SER A 277 7.85 -3.43 20.32
C SER A 277 7.09 -4.13 19.19
N GLU A 278 5.79 -3.86 19.07
CA GLU A 278 4.94 -4.44 18.01
C GLU A 278 5.36 -3.96 16.61
N PHE A 279 5.77 -2.73 16.49
CA PHE A 279 6.30 -2.16 15.26
C PHE A 279 7.57 -2.90 14.80
N LEU A 280 8.49 -3.16 15.72
CA LEU A 280 9.70 -3.96 15.47
C LEU A 280 9.36 -5.41 15.08
N GLU A 281 8.42 -6.04 15.78
CA GLU A 281 7.96 -7.42 15.47
C GLU A 281 7.41 -7.52 14.04
N MET A 282 6.57 -6.57 13.61
CA MET A 282 6.02 -6.56 12.26
C MET A 282 7.12 -6.46 11.21
N GLY A 283 8.06 -5.52 11.35
CA GLY A 283 9.16 -5.34 10.41
C GLY A 283 10.04 -6.58 10.29
N PHE A 284 10.43 -7.19 11.41
CA PHE A 284 11.24 -8.42 11.38
C PHE A 284 10.47 -9.64 10.91
N HIS A 285 9.16 -9.71 11.17
CA HIS A 285 8.32 -10.78 10.63
C HIS A 285 8.35 -10.78 9.09
N GLU A 286 8.19 -9.64 8.47
CA GLU A 286 8.22 -9.48 7.00
C GLU A 286 9.58 -9.85 6.41
N VAL A 287 10.66 -9.31 6.96
CA VAL A 287 12.03 -9.69 6.54
C VAL A 287 12.24 -11.20 6.63
N THR A 288 11.78 -11.82 7.72
CA THR A 288 11.90 -13.26 7.92
C THR A 288 11.10 -14.04 6.88
N ARG A 289 9.83 -13.66 6.64
CA ARG A 289 8.96 -14.35 5.69
C ARG A 289 9.43 -14.22 4.26
N MET A 290 9.76 -13.01 3.83
CA MET A 290 10.25 -12.76 2.48
C MET A 290 11.62 -13.43 2.22
N THR A 291 12.52 -13.40 3.20
CA THR A 291 13.79 -14.13 3.12
C THR A 291 13.57 -15.64 3.01
N ALA A 292 12.63 -16.21 3.76
CA ALA A 292 12.30 -17.64 3.69
C ALA A 292 11.72 -18.03 2.31
N LEU A 293 11.07 -17.11 1.62
CA LEU A 293 10.61 -17.29 0.23
C LEU A 293 11.74 -17.11 -0.81
N GLY A 294 12.93 -16.69 -0.38
CA GLY A 294 14.06 -16.46 -1.27
C GLY A 294 14.01 -15.10 -1.98
N MET A 295 13.13 -14.20 -1.62
CA MET A 295 13.02 -12.86 -2.21
C MET A 295 14.16 -11.97 -1.71
N PRO A 296 15.07 -11.50 -2.59
CA PRO A 296 16.22 -10.71 -2.18
C PRO A 296 15.88 -9.23 -1.98
N GLY A 297 16.76 -8.50 -1.29
CA GLY A 297 16.67 -7.05 -1.14
C GLY A 297 15.60 -6.56 -0.16
N VAL A 298 15.05 -7.47 0.65
CA VAL A 298 14.10 -7.13 1.72
C VAL A 298 14.88 -6.88 3.02
N TRP A 299 14.61 -5.76 3.64
CA TRP A 299 15.28 -5.37 4.87
C TRP A 299 14.44 -4.45 5.75
N THR A 300 14.85 -4.31 6.98
CA THR A 300 14.28 -3.39 7.96
C THR A 300 15.42 -2.68 8.69
N TRP A 301 15.11 -1.83 9.68
CA TRP A 301 16.14 -1.06 10.35
C TRP A 301 16.85 -0.04 9.43
N ASN A 302 17.71 0.81 9.98
CA ASN A 302 18.57 1.75 9.25
C ASN A 302 17.83 2.78 8.36
N PHE A 303 16.51 2.90 8.49
CA PHE A 303 15.66 3.91 7.85
C PHE A 303 14.33 4.01 8.59
N GLY A 304 13.62 5.10 8.37
CA GLY A 304 12.30 5.34 8.95
C GLY A 304 12.35 6.17 10.23
N GLU A 305 11.18 6.55 10.68
CA GLU A 305 11.01 7.57 11.71
C GLU A 305 10.28 7.04 12.94
N GLY A 306 11.00 6.95 14.03
CA GLY A 306 10.39 6.71 15.33
C GLY A 306 10.07 7.97 16.12
N TYR A 307 10.40 9.16 15.61
CA TYR A 307 10.34 10.41 16.35
C TYR A 307 9.41 11.48 15.76
N GLY A 308 9.36 11.58 14.43
CA GLY A 308 8.70 12.70 13.74
C GLY A 308 7.18 12.68 13.86
N HIS A 309 6.58 13.85 14.04
CA HIS A 309 5.12 14.04 14.10
C HIS A 309 4.54 14.63 12.82
N HIS A 310 5.36 14.79 11.80
CA HIS A 310 5.00 15.37 10.51
C HIS A 310 4.60 14.33 9.47
N TYR A 311 4.94 13.06 9.70
CA TYR A 311 4.54 11.94 8.84
C TYR A 311 3.07 11.55 9.04
N THR A 312 2.44 11.07 7.97
CA THR A 312 1.02 10.70 7.97
C THR A 312 0.70 9.59 8.99
N ASP A 313 1.61 8.64 9.19
CA ASP A 313 1.47 7.55 10.15
C ASP A 313 1.55 8.00 11.62
N SER A 314 2.04 9.21 11.88
CA SER A 314 2.19 9.73 13.25
C SER A 314 0.86 9.84 14.00
N ILE A 315 -0.27 9.98 13.29
CA ILE A 315 -1.59 9.97 13.93
C ILE A 315 -1.86 8.63 14.61
N ALA A 316 -1.49 7.51 13.97
CA ALA A 316 -1.64 6.18 14.55
C ALA A 316 -0.77 6.03 15.80
N ASN A 317 0.51 6.35 15.69
CA ASN A 317 1.49 6.20 16.77
C ASN A 317 1.14 7.01 18.03
N ASN A 318 0.42 8.10 17.87
CA ASN A 318 -0.02 8.94 18.99
C ASN A 318 -1.44 8.62 19.52
N HIS A 319 -2.13 7.61 18.93
CA HIS A 319 -3.52 7.27 19.25
C HIS A 319 -3.75 5.76 19.41
N ASN A 320 -2.82 5.04 20.05
CA ASN A 320 -2.89 3.61 20.33
C ASN A 320 -3.08 2.74 19.09
N ALA A 321 -2.47 3.13 17.96
CA ALA A 321 -2.45 2.38 16.72
C ALA A 321 -1.02 2.31 16.17
N ILE A 322 -0.74 1.36 15.32
CA ILE A 322 0.58 1.15 14.74
C ILE A 322 0.66 1.90 13.41
N GLY A 323 1.54 2.89 13.33
CA GLY A 323 1.92 3.53 12.08
C GLY A 323 3.15 2.85 11.50
N ARG A 324 3.02 2.28 10.31
CA ARG A 324 4.11 1.58 9.63
C ARG A 324 4.09 1.87 8.13
N GLY A 325 5.13 1.49 7.41
CA GLY A 325 5.19 1.68 5.98
C GLY A 325 6.18 0.80 5.27
N TYR A 326 6.11 0.83 3.95
CA TYR A 326 7.07 0.26 3.03
C TYR A 326 7.73 1.34 2.19
N GLU A 327 9.00 1.07 1.84
CA GLU A 327 9.67 1.68 0.73
C GLU A 327 9.96 0.58 -0.30
N THR A 328 9.26 0.58 -1.42
CA THR A 328 9.63 -0.27 -2.56
C THR A 328 10.59 0.46 -3.49
N TYR A 329 11.19 -0.23 -4.47
CA TYR A 329 12.14 0.41 -5.36
C TYR A 329 11.44 1.39 -6.30
N GLY A 330 11.84 2.67 -6.24
CA GLY A 330 11.22 3.75 -6.98
C GLY A 330 11.19 3.50 -8.49
N ASN A 331 10.00 3.53 -9.08
CA ASN A 331 9.78 3.30 -10.50
C ASN A 331 8.69 4.24 -11.02
N ALA A 332 8.97 5.55 -11.05
CA ALA A 332 8.07 6.59 -11.58
C ALA A 332 7.63 6.37 -13.04
N THR A 333 8.05 5.27 -13.65
CA THR A 333 7.80 4.88 -15.02
C THR A 333 7.16 3.50 -15.09
N GLY A 334 6.33 3.24 -16.11
CA GLY A 334 5.82 1.90 -16.43
C GLY A 334 6.82 1.02 -17.19
N GLU A 335 8.02 1.50 -17.52
CA GLU A 335 9.00 0.75 -18.31
C GLU A 335 9.89 -0.14 -17.42
N THR A 336 10.42 -1.21 -18.02
CA THR A 336 11.48 -2.01 -17.39
C THR A 336 12.81 -1.32 -17.62
N VAL A 337 13.56 -1.07 -16.54
CA VAL A 337 14.82 -0.32 -16.59
C VAL A 337 15.93 -1.04 -15.84
N GLU A 338 17.17 -0.85 -16.31
CA GLU A 338 18.34 -1.26 -15.56
C GLU A 338 18.54 -0.33 -14.35
N ARG A 339 18.81 -0.93 -13.21
CA ARG A 339 19.09 -0.23 -11.96
C ARG A 339 20.43 -0.65 -11.39
N VAL A 340 21.21 0.35 -10.98
CA VAL A 340 22.44 0.16 -10.24
C VAL A 340 22.19 0.55 -8.79
N LEU A 341 22.17 -0.43 -7.91
CA LEU A 341 21.93 -0.21 -6.49
C LEU A 341 23.18 0.38 -5.82
N ASP A 342 22.97 1.24 -4.83
CA ASP A 342 24.05 1.73 -3.99
C ASP A 342 24.72 0.57 -3.23
N PRO A 343 26.06 0.52 -3.13
CA PRO A 343 26.75 -0.55 -2.40
C PRO A 343 26.28 -0.72 -0.94
N SER A 344 25.82 0.34 -0.30
CA SER A 344 25.30 0.30 1.08
C SER A 344 24.04 -0.57 1.23
N VAL A 345 23.27 -0.79 0.16
CA VAL A 345 22.07 -1.61 0.19
C VAL A 345 22.26 -3.01 -0.41
N THR A 346 23.46 -3.35 -0.86
CA THR A 346 23.81 -4.67 -1.42
C THR A 346 24.69 -5.52 -0.49
N SER A 347 25.11 -5.00 0.67
CA SER A 347 25.82 -5.76 1.69
C SER A 347 24.89 -6.63 2.51
N ARG A 348 25.38 -7.80 2.96
CA ARG A 348 24.67 -8.66 3.89
C ARG A 348 24.81 -8.13 5.31
N GLU A 349 23.68 -7.89 5.94
CA GLU A 349 23.59 -7.42 7.33
C GLU A 349 22.58 -8.27 8.10
N TRP A 350 22.59 -8.19 9.42
CA TRP A 350 21.61 -8.90 10.26
C TRP A 350 20.17 -8.43 10.00
N PHE A 351 19.99 -7.17 9.60
CA PHE A 351 18.70 -6.58 9.23
C PHE A 351 18.38 -6.70 7.72
N ARG A 352 19.32 -7.18 6.92
CA ARG A 352 19.21 -7.46 5.47
C ARG A 352 19.87 -8.80 5.17
N PRO A 353 19.23 -9.91 5.54
CA PRO A 353 19.86 -11.23 5.52
C PRO A 353 20.10 -11.78 4.11
N LEU A 354 19.31 -11.36 3.12
CA LEU A 354 19.40 -11.75 1.72
C LEU A 354 19.46 -10.49 0.84
N PRO A 355 20.64 -9.88 0.63
CA PRO A 355 20.77 -8.68 -0.19
C PRO A 355 20.49 -8.95 -1.66
N ALA A 356 20.04 -7.92 -2.38
CA ALA A 356 19.93 -7.95 -3.83
C ALA A 356 21.32 -7.83 -4.50
N THR A 357 21.41 -8.31 -5.74
CA THR A 357 22.56 -8.10 -6.60
C THR A 357 22.42 -6.82 -7.43
N SER A 358 23.52 -6.23 -7.84
CA SER A 358 23.57 -5.03 -8.69
C SER A 358 24.58 -5.21 -9.82
N PRO A 359 24.34 -4.77 -11.07
CA PRO A 359 23.08 -4.17 -11.53
C PRO A 359 21.95 -5.20 -11.63
N LEU A 360 20.70 -4.72 -11.74
CA LEU A 360 19.55 -5.56 -11.97
C LEU A 360 18.56 -4.89 -12.95
N GLN A 361 17.73 -5.69 -13.61
CA GLN A 361 16.55 -5.17 -14.30
C GLN A 361 15.42 -5.04 -13.29
N TRP A 362 14.61 -3.98 -13.41
CA TRP A 362 13.47 -3.74 -12.55
C TRP A 362 12.26 -3.25 -13.35
N SER A 363 11.15 -3.95 -13.22
CA SER A 363 9.89 -3.62 -13.88
C SER A 363 8.87 -3.09 -12.88
N MET A 364 7.78 -2.50 -13.39
CA MET A 364 6.62 -2.17 -12.56
C MET A 364 6.01 -3.45 -11.94
N ARG A 365 6.03 -4.59 -12.67
CA ARG A 365 5.53 -5.86 -12.12
C ARG A 365 6.35 -6.32 -10.91
N ASP A 366 7.67 -6.14 -10.92
CA ASP A 366 8.51 -6.45 -9.77
C ASP A 366 8.10 -5.61 -8.54
N SER A 367 7.88 -4.30 -8.74
CA SER A 367 7.37 -3.43 -7.67
C SER A 367 6.02 -3.91 -7.13
N VAL A 368 5.08 -4.25 -8.01
CA VAL A 368 3.76 -4.80 -7.62
C VAL A 368 3.89 -6.12 -6.84
N ASN A 369 4.80 -7.02 -7.26
CA ASN A 369 5.05 -8.28 -6.57
C ASN A 369 5.62 -8.08 -5.16
N TYR A 370 6.45 -7.06 -4.95
CA TYR A 370 7.03 -6.76 -3.64
C TYR A 370 6.06 -6.00 -2.73
N THR A 371 5.16 -5.18 -3.30
CA THR A 371 4.21 -4.36 -2.54
C THR A 371 3.05 -5.19 -1.97
N GLN A 372 2.64 -6.27 -2.63
CA GLN A 372 1.57 -7.17 -2.19
C GLN A 372 2.06 -8.22 -1.19
#